data_80947930d1c8a42883b9d2ddabf11584
#
_entry.id   80947930d1c8a42883b9d2ddabf11584
#
_cell.length_a   1.000
_cell.length_b   1.000
_cell.length_c   1.000
_cell.angle_alpha   90.00
_cell.angle_beta   90.00
_cell.angle_gamma   90.00
#
_symmetry.space_group_name_H-M   'P 1'
#
loop_
_entity.id
_entity.type
_entity.pdbx_description
1 polymer ?
#
loop_
_entity_poly.entity_id
_entity_poly.type
_entity_poly.pdbx_seq_one_letter_code
_entity_poly.pdbx_strand_id
1 'polypeptide(L)'
;MARKTYILDTSVFLHDPLAMEKFPGHDVIIPLVVLEELDKLKQFADDLGKSSRFVLRYIDQLAQKKNLHEGIVIGKDTKLRIFVELKNMGKKDFLLPLDTAPNRILLSAYQLTHIEKEVVIVSKDFFMRVKAEAVGITAQDYGCLLYTSPSPRD
;
A
#
# COMPACT_ATOMS: atom_id res chain seq x y z
N MET A 1 9.90 -5.31 18.74
CA MET A 1 8.60 -4.91 18.24
C MET A 1 8.06 -5.90 17.23
N ALA A 2 6.78 -6.14 17.28
CA ALA A 2 6.17 -7.08 16.35
C ALA A 2 6.22 -6.54 14.92
N ARG A 3 6.51 -7.43 13.98
CA ARG A 3 6.50 -7.09 12.57
C ARG A 3 5.07 -6.94 12.08
N LYS A 4 4.77 -5.82 11.45
CA LYS A 4 3.44 -5.54 10.90
C LYS A 4 3.47 -5.61 9.38
N THR A 5 2.28 -5.73 8.79
CA THR A 5 2.11 -5.70 7.35
C THR A 5 1.39 -4.40 6.98
N TYR A 6 2.07 -3.54 6.25
CA TYR A 6 1.52 -2.25 5.80
C TYR A 6 1.14 -2.34 4.33
N ILE A 7 -0.08 -1.95 4.03
CA ILE A 7 -0.58 -1.90 2.66
C ILE A 7 -0.64 -0.45 2.26
N LEU A 8 0.04 -0.08 1.19
CA LEU A 8 0.14 1.31 0.77
C LEU A 8 -0.86 1.60 -0.34
N ASP A 9 -1.69 2.61 -0.10
CA ASP A 9 -2.64 3.13 -1.06
C ASP A 9 -1.93 4.03 -2.09
N THR A 10 -2.57 4.23 -3.22
CA THR A 10 -2.06 5.08 -4.29
C THR A 10 -1.67 6.47 -3.81
N SER A 11 -2.50 7.08 -2.95
CA SER A 11 -2.26 8.44 -2.45
C SER A 11 -0.93 8.59 -1.71
N VAL A 12 -0.46 7.51 -1.08
CA VAL A 12 0.82 7.53 -0.36
C VAL A 12 1.97 7.76 -1.34
N PHE A 13 1.96 7.05 -2.46
CA PHE A 13 3.03 7.18 -3.47
C PHE A 13 3.00 8.52 -4.19
N LEU A 14 1.80 9.09 -4.36
CA LEU A 14 1.68 10.41 -4.97
C LEU A 14 2.20 11.49 -4.04
N HIS A 15 2.12 11.26 -2.74
CA HIS A 15 2.66 12.17 -1.73
C HIS A 15 4.16 11.96 -1.54
N ASP A 16 4.61 10.70 -1.54
CA ASP A 16 6.02 10.36 -1.30
C ASP A 16 6.39 9.14 -2.16
N PRO A 17 7.06 9.34 -3.30
CA PRO A 17 7.43 8.22 -4.18
C PRO A 17 8.37 7.20 -3.54
N LEU A 18 9.06 7.56 -2.47
CA LEU A 18 9.95 6.65 -1.75
C LEU A 18 9.29 6.03 -0.53
N ALA A 19 7.97 6.13 -0.42
CA ALA A 19 7.26 5.68 0.78
C ALA A 19 7.54 4.22 1.14
N MET A 20 7.76 3.36 0.15
CA MET A 20 7.99 1.94 0.45
C MET A 20 9.26 1.70 1.27
N GLU A 21 10.17 2.66 1.33
CA GLU A 21 11.40 2.56 2.12
C GLU A 21 11.25 3.07 3.55
N LYS A 22 10.07 3.55 3.91
CA LYS A 22 9.86 4.24 5.18
C LYS A 22 9.28 3.34 6.28
N PHE A 23 9.35 2.02 6.10
CA PHE A 23 8.77 1.05 7.05
C PHE A 23 9.83 0.02 7.49
N PRO A 24 10.95 0.46 8.07
CA PRO A 24 12.03 -0.47 8.46
C PRO A 24 11.53 -1.51 9.45
N GLY A 25 11.90 -2.77 9.22
CA GLY A 25 11.51 -3.87 10.08
C GLY A 25 10.11 -4.40 9.87
N HIS A 26 9.41 -3.94 8.82
CA HIS A 26 8.04 -4.36 8.54
C HIS A 26 7.88 -4.83 7.11
N ASP A 27 6.77 -5.51 6.85
CA ASP A 27 6.41 -5.89 5.49
C ASP A 27 5.60 -4.78 4.85
N VAL A 28 5.87 -4.52 3.57
CA VAL A 28 5.10 -3.57 2.76
C VAL A 28 4.49 -4.34 1.61
N ILE A 29 3.19 -4.20 1.44
CA ILE A 29 2.47 -4.83 0.34
C ILE A 29 1.84 -3.74 -0.52
N ILE A 30 2.07 -3.83 -1.82
CA ILE A 30 1.46 -2.94 -2.80
C ILE A 30 0.45 -3.77 -3.59
N PRO A 31 -0.85 -3.47 -3.47
CA PRO A 31 -1.84 -4.12 -4.32
C PRO A 31 -1.57 -3.82 -5.79
N LEU A 32 -1.77 -4.80 -6.66
CA LEU A 32 -1.55 -4.59 -8.08
C LEU A 32 -2.40 -3.44 -8.61
N VAL A 33 -3.62 -3.28 -8.09
CA VAL A 33 -4.50 -2.18 -8.53
C VAL A 33 -3.89 -0.80 -8.26
N VAL A 34 -3.05 -0.68 -7.23
CA VAL A 34 -2.32 0.57 -6.99
C VAL A 34 -1.35 0.84 -8.13
N LEU A 35 -0.63 -0.17 -8.58
CA LEU A 35 0.28 0.00 -9.72
C LEU A 35 -0.48 0.31 -11.00
N GLU A 36 -1.66 -0.26 -11.17
CA GLU A 36 -2.51 0.06 -12.32
C GLU A 36 -2.95 1.51 -12.31
N GLU A 37 -3.28 2.05 -11.14
CA GLU A 37 -3.62 3.46 -11.01
C GLU A 37 -2.42 4.36 -11.35
N LEU A 38 -1.25 4.00 -10.83
CA LEU A 38 -0.03 4.76 -11.12
C LEU A 38 0.29 4.70 -12.61
N ASP A 39 0.05 3.56 -13.24
CA ASP A 39 0.26 3.42 -14.68
C ASP A 39 -0.63 4.37 -15.49
N LYS A 40 -1.86 4.60 -15.04
CA LYS A 40 -2.74 5.57 -15.71
C LYS A 40 -2.27 7.01 -15.50
N LEU A 41 -1.70 7.31 -14.34
CA LEU A 41 -1.26 8.66 -14.01
C LEU A 41 0.10 9.02 -14.61
N LYS A 42 0.90 8.04 -15.02
CA LYS A 42 2.27 8.29 -15.49
C LYS A 42 2.34 9.18 -16.72
N GLN A 43 1.25 9.27 -17.48
CA GLN A 43 1.21 10.05 -18.70
C GLN A 43 1.05 11.56 -18.47
N PHE A 44 0.68 11.97 -17.26
CA PHE A 44 0.48 13.39 -16.97
C PHE A 44 1.82 14.09 -16.76
N ALA A 45 1.87 15.36 -17.17
CA ALA A 45 3.10 16.16 -17.08
C ALA A 45 3.33 16.76 -15.70
N ASP A 46 2.31 16.73 -14.84
CA ASP A 46 2.37 17.35 -13.52
C ASP A 46 3.11 16.45 -12.50
N ASP A 47 3.07 16.86 -11.24
CA ASP A 47 3.74 16.15 -10.16
C ASP A 47 3.17 14.74 -9.96
N LEU A 48 1.88 14.52 -10.22
CA LEU A 48 1.28 13.21 -10.10
C LEU A 48 1.90 12.24 -11.10
N GLY A 49 2.06 12.66 -12.35
CA GLY A 49 2.71 11.84 -13.37
C GLY A 49 4.16 11.57 -13.05
N LYS A 50 4.86 12.60 -12.54
CA LYS A 50 6.27 12.46 -12.18
C LYS A 50 6.46 11.44 -11.06
N SER A 51 5.66 11.52 -10.00
CA SER A 51 5.72 10.56 -8.90
C SER A 51 5.39 9.16 -9.38
N SER A 52 4.36 9.05 -10.22
CA SER A 52 3.94 7.75 -10.75
C SER A 52 5.05 7.08 -11.57
N ARG A 53 5.70 7.84 -12.46
CA ARG A 53 6.81 7.33 -13.26
C ARG A 53 7.98 6.89 -12.38
N PHE A 54 8.26 7.65 -11.33
CA PHE A 54 9.35 7.29 -10.41
C PHE A 54 9.07 5.96 -9.72
N VAL A 55 7.87 5.78 -9.18
CA VAL A 55 7.51 4.55 -8.46
C VAL A 55 7.55 3.36 -9.40
N LEU A 56 6.96 3.50 -10.59
CA LEU A 56 6.92 2.39 -11.55
C LEU A 56 8.32 1.98 -12.00
N ARG A 57 9.21 2.95 -12.19
CA ARG A 57 10.61 2.66 -12.55
C ARG A 57 11.32 1.94 -11.42
N TYR A 58 11.08 2.37 -10.18
CA TYR A 58 11.68 1.72 -9.01
C TYR A 58 11.23 0.25 -8.93
N ILE A 59 9.93 0.02 -9.07
CA ILE A 59 9.39 -1.35 -9.04
C ILE A 59 9.97 -2.19 -10.18
N ASP A 60 10.07 -1.62 -11.37
CA ASP A 60 10.65 -2.31 -12.52
C ASP A 60 12.10 -2.75 -12.25
N GLN A 61 12.89 -1.86 -11.66
CA GLN A 61 14.26 -2.19 -11.31
C GLN A 61 14.34 -3.31 -10.29
N LEU A 62 13.46 -3.32 -9.31
CA LEU A 62 13.40 -4.40 -8.33
C LEU A 62 12.98 -5.72 -8.96
N ALA A 63 12.02 -5.67 -9.87
CA ALA A 63 11.52 -6.86 -10.55
C ALA A 63 12.59 -7.56 -11.38
N GLN A 64 13.56 -6.82 -11.88
CA GLN A 64 14.66 -7.39 -12.66
C GLN A 64 15.63 -8.20 -11.78
N LYS A 65 15.63 -7.95 -10.49
CA LYS A 65 16.59 -8.59 -9.58
C LYS A 65 16.02 -9.79 -8.87
N LYS A 66 14.75 -9.75 -8.50
CA LYS A 66 14.12 -10.82 -7.71
C LYS A 66 12.63 -10.88 -7.99
N ASN A 67 11.99 -11.88 -7.40
CA ASN A 67 10.58 -12.15 -7.58
C ASN A 67 9.74 -11.29 -6.64
N LEU A 68 8.95 -10.38 -7.20
CA LEU A 68 8.08 -9.49 -6.41
C LEU A 68 6.93 -10.25 -5.73
N HIS A 69 6.55 -11.40 -6.26
CA HIS A 69 5.49 -12.20 -5.66
C HIS A 69 5.94 -12.79 -4.31
N GLU A 70 7.17 -13.27 -4.26
CA GLU A 70 7.72 -13.87 -3.05
C GLU A 70 8.19 -12.83 -2.05
N GLY A 71 8.63 -11.70 -2.54
CA GLY A 71 9.08 -10.60 -1.70
C GLY A 71 10.55 -10.26 -1.89
N ILE A 72 10.84 -8.98 -1.78
CA ILE A 72 12.21 -8.45 -1.93
C ILE A 72 12.50 -7.61 -0.70
N VAL A 73 13.68 -7.83 -0.10
CA VAL A 73 14.11 -7.00 1.02
C VAL A 73 14.69 -5.71 0.47
N ILE A 74 14.16 -4.58 0.92
CA ILE A 74 14.65 -3.25 0.55
C ILE A 74 14.97 -2.46 1.82
N GLY A 75 15.83 -1.45 1.68
CA GLY A 75 16.17 -0.57 2.79
C GLY A 75 16.61 -1.34 4.02
N LYS A 76 16.06 -0.95 5.17
CA LYS A 76 16.42 -1.54 6.47
C LYS A 76 15.41 -2.60 6.87
N ASP A 77 15.56 -3.80 6.28
CA ASP A 77 14.75 -4.96 6.62
C ASP A 77 13.25 -4.75 6.35
N THR A 78 12.93 -4.14 5.22
CA THR A 78 11.56 -4.05 4.74
C THR A 78 11.36 -5.08 3.65
N LYS A 79 10.39 -5.96 3.84
CA LYS A 79 10.06 -6.95 2.81
C LYS A 79 8.90 -6.42 1.96
N LEU A 80 9.18 -6.18 0.69
CA LEU A 80 8.23 -5.64 -0.27
C LEU A 80 7.64 -6.74 -1.12
N ARG A 81 6.32 -6.78 -1.22
CA ARG A 81 5.61 -7.71 -2.11
C ARG A 81 4.52 -6.99 -2.88
N ILE A 82 4.23 -7.50 -4.08
CA ILE A 82 3.06 -7.09 -4.86
C ILE A 82 1.97 -8.13 -4.63
N PHE A 83 0.76 -7.67 -4.36
CA PHE A 83 -0.37 -8.56 -4.08
C PHE A 83 -1.46 -8.40 -5.13
N VAL A 84 -1.91 -9.54 -5.65
CA VAL A 84 -3.04 -9.58 -6.60
C VAL A 84 -4.26 -10.07 -5.83
N GLU A 85 -5.36 -9.33 -5.90
CA GLU A 85 -6.58 -9.72 -5.20
C GLU A 85 -7.06 -11.10 -5.65
N LEU A 86 -7.49 -11.90 -4.68
CA LEU A 86 -7.93 -13.27 -4.94
C LEU A 86 -9.39 -13.28 -5.39
N LYS A 87 -9.71 -14.16 -6.34
CA LYS A 87 -11.02 -14.11 -7.00
C LYS A 87 -12.20 -14.40 -6.09
N ASN A 88 -12.07 -15.35 -5.18
CA ASN A 88 -13.22 -15.84 -4.44
C ASN A 88 -13.13 -15.63 -2.93
N MET A 89 -12.04 -15.11 -2.45
CA MET A 89 -11.80 -14.98 -1.01
C MET A 89 -12.45 -13.73 -0.46
N GLY A 90 -13.42 -13.91 0.45
CA GLY A 90 -14.00 -12.80 1.20
C GLY A 90 -14.92 -11.86 0.44
N LYS A 91 -15.15 -12.11 -0.86
CA LYS A 91 -15.96 -11.18 -1.66
C LYS A 91 -17.42 -11.11 -1.23
N LYS A 92 -17.96 -12.18 -0.69
CA LYS A 92 -19.36 -12.19 -0.22
C LYS A 92 -19.53 -11.36 1.04
N ASP A 93 -18.49 -11.29 1.87
CA ASP A 93 -18.54 -10.57 3.14
C ASP A 93 -18.08 -9.13 2.99
N PHE A 94 -17.46 -8.80 1.87
CA PHE A 94 -16.95 -7.45 1.61
C PHE A 94 -18.07 -6.63 0.97
N LEU A 95 -18.58 -5.65 1.71
CA LEU A 95 -19.81 -4.97 1.34
C LEU A 95 -19.65 -3.78 0.40
N LEU A 96 -18.41 -3.36 0.13
CA LEU A 96 -18.20 -2.22 -0.75
C LEU A 96 -18.24 -2.66 -2.23
N PRO A 97 -18.81 -1.83 -3.12
CA PRO A 97 -18.80 -2.13 -4.55
C PRO A 97 -17.37 -2.20 -5.09
N LEU A 98 -17.15 -3.07 -6.08
CA LEU A 98 -15.82 -3.30 -6.64
C LEU A 98 -15.60 -2.61 -7.98
N ASP A 99 -16.38 -1.57 -8.26
CA ASP A 99 -16.31 -0.84 -9.52
C ASP A 99 -15.29 0.30 -9.52
N THR A 100 -14.67 0.57 -8.38
CA THR A 100 -13.65 1.62 -8.28
C THR A 100 -12.33 1.07 -7.75
N ALA A 101 -11.24 1.70 -8.14
CA ALA A 101 -9.91 1.29 -7.68
C ALA A 101 -9.76 1.39 -6.16
N PRO A 102 -10.20 2.48 -5.49
CA PRO A 102 -10.08 2.54 -4.03
C PRO A 102 -10.76 1.36 -3.32
N ASN A 103 -11.93 0.96 -3.75
CA ASN A 103 -12.62 -0.16 -3.11
C ASN A 103 -11.92 -1.48 -3.40
N ARG A 104 -11.30 -1.63 -4.57
CA ARG A 104 -10.51 -2.83 -4.87
C ARG A 104 -9.23 -2.88 -4.03
N ILE A 105 -8.63 -1.73 -3.73
CA ILE A 105 -7.50 -1.67 -2.80
C ILE A 105 -7.95 -2.16 -1.43
N LEU A 106 -9.12 -1.71 -0.98
CA LEU A 106 -9.66 -2.14 0.30
C LEU A 106 -10.00 -3.63 0.31
N LEU A 107 -10.47 -4.18 -0.80
CA LEU A 107 -10.69 -5.62 -0.90
C LEU A 107 -9.36 -6.38 -0.72
N SER A 108 -8.30 -5.91 -1.37
CA SER A 108 -6.98 -6.53 -1.19
C SER A 108 -6.55 -6.52 0.27
N ALA A 109 -6.74 -5.38 0.94
CA ALA A 109 -6.42 -5.27 2.36
C ALA A 109 -7.29 -6.21 3.20
N TYR A 110 -8.57 -6.28 2.88
CA TYR A 110 -9.50 -7.17 3.58
C TYR A 110 -9.07 -8.64 3.44
N GLN A 111 -8.71 -9.04 2.24
CA GLN A 111 -8.22 -10.41 2.01
C GLN A 111 -6.94 -10.68 2.79
N LEU A 112 -6.04 -9.70 2.83
CA LEU A 112 -4.80 -9.84 3.56
C LEU A 112 -5.00 -9.95 5.07
N THR A 113 -6.06 -9.39 5.63
CA THR A 113 -6.35 -9.56 7.07
C THR A 113 -6.60 -11.03 7.42
N HIS A 114 -6.98 -11.85 6.45
CA HIS A 114 -7.21 -13.28 6.68
C HIS A 114 -5.95 -14.12 6.47
N ILE A 115 -4.90 -13.53 5.92
CA ILE A 115 -3.67 -14.24 5.56
C ILE A 115 -2.51 -13.81 6.46
N GLU A 116 -2.42 -12.50 6.72
CA GLU A 116 -1.31 -11.92 7.46
C GLU A 116 -1.75 -11.48 8.85
N LYS A 117 -0.78 -11.29 9.73
CA LYS A 117 -1.02 -10.75 11.05
C LYS A 117 -0.83 -9.24 11.03
N GLU A 118 -1.60 -8.53 11.82
CA GLU A 118 -1.41 -7.10 12.04
C GLU A 118 -1.33 -6.30 10.73
N VAL A 119 -2.41 -6.36 9.95
CA VAL A 119 -2.52 -5.64 8.69
C VAL A 119 -3.01 -4.22 8.93
N VAL A 120 -2.31 -3.25 8.36
CA VAL A 120 -2.67 -1.82 8.46
C VAL A 120 -2.64 -1.24 7.05
N ILE A 121 -3.73 -0.59 6.63
CA ILE A 121 -3.71 0.16 5.38
C ILE A 121 -3.27 1.60 5.68
N VAL A 122 -2.36 2.11 4.87
CA VAL A 122 -1.82 3.46 5.00
C VAL A 122 -2.32 4.29 3.83
N SER A 123 -2.91 5.45 4.12
CA SER A 123 -3.48 6.31 3.09
C SER A 123 -3.41 7.77 3.52
N LYS A 124 -3.22 8.66 2.54
CA LYS A 124 -3.33 10.09 2.73
C LYS A 124 -4.78 10.57 2.57
N ASP A 125 -5.63 9.73 2.00
CA ASP A 125 -7.01 10.06 1.73
C ASP A 125 -7.88 9.76 2.95
N PHE A 126 -8.46 10.81 3.53
CA PHE A 126 -9.30 10.67 4.71
C PHE A 126 -10.47 9.71 4.47
N PHE A 127 -11.15 9.85 3.33
CA PHE A 127 -12.32 9.00 3.06
C PHE A 127 -11.93 7.53 2.90
N MET A 128 -10.77 7.28 2.33
CA MET A 128 -10.24 5.92 2.23
C MET A 128 -10.07 5.30 3.63
N ARG A 129 -9.52 6.08 4.57
CA ARG A 129 -9.35 5.60 5.94
C ARG A 129 -10.68 5.34 6.64
N VAL A 130 -11.68 6.21 6.38
CA VAL A 130 -13.02 5.99 6.94
C VAL A 130 -13.63 4.71 6.41
N LYS A 131 -13.54 4.47 5.11
CA LYS A 131 -14.07 3.23 4.52
C LYS A 131 -13.35 2.00 5.06
N ALA A 132 -12.05 2.08 5.24
CA ALA A 132 -11.27 0.97 5.79
C ALA A 132 -11.77 0.60 7.19
N GLU A 133 -11.91 1.60 8.05
CA GLU A 133 -12.41 1.35 9.40
C GLU A 133 -13.83 0.80 9.37
N ALA A 134 -14.65 1.28 8.45
CA ALA A 134 -16.04 0.82 8.34
C ALA A 134 -16.15 -0.67 7.99
N VAL A 135 -15.17 -1.20 7.27
CA VAL A 135 -15.16 -2.64 6.92
C VAL A 135 -14.20 -3.44 7.82
N GLY A 136 -13.76 -2.84 8.93
CA GLY A 136 -13.00 -3.55 9.95
C GLY A 136 -11.51 -3.65 9.70
N ILE A 137 -10.96 -2.77 8.87
CA ILE A 137 -9.52 -2.75 8.56
C ILE A 137 -8.88 -1.57 9.30
N THR A 138 -7.81 -1.83 10.03
CA THR A 138 -7.05 -0.77 10.70
C THR A 138 -6.40 0.14 9.65
N ALA A 139 -6.57 1.45 9.80
CA ALA A 139 -6.06 2.43 8.86
C ALA A 139 -5.25 3.49 9.58
N GLN A 140 -4.21 3.98 8.91
CA GLN A 140 -3.38 5.06 9.42
C GLN A 140 -3.08 6.08 8.33
N ASP A 141 -2.98 7.34 8.74
CA ASP A 141 -2.52 8.41 7.87
C ASP A 141 -1.00 8.29 7.73
N TYR A 142 -0.50 8.40 6.51
CA TYR A 142 0.92 8.27 6.25
C TYR A 142 1.74 9.31 7.04
N GLY A 143 1.28 10.56 7.05
CA GLY A 143 1.95 11.61 7.82
C GLY A 143 2.00 11.30 9.31
N CYS A 144 0.92 10.78 9.86
CA CYS A 144 0.84 10.39 11.27
C CYS A 144 1.83 9.30 11.61
N LEU A 145 2.01 8.35 10.70
CA LEU A 145 2.93 7.24 10.89
C LEU A 145 4.37 7.71 10.99
N LEU A 146 4.76 8.70 10.21
CA LEU A 146 6.09 9.27 10.26
C LEU A 146 6.33 10.03 11.57
N TYR A 147 5.29 10.64 12.13
CA TYR A 147 5.41 11.42 13.36
C TYR A 147 5.30 10.58 14.63
N THR A 148 4.77 9.37 14.54
CA THR A 148 4.68 8.48 15.70
C THR A 148 5.97 7.74 15.97
N SER A 149 6.90 7.69 15.01
CA SER A 149 8.24 7.24 15.30
C SER A 149 8.86 8.26 16.24
N PRO A 150 9.65 7.86 17.21
CA PRO A 150 9.96 8.59 18.42
C PRO A 150 9.98 10.10 18.24
N SER A 151 8.93 10.73 18.64
CA SER A 151 8.84 12.17 18.56
C SER A 151 9.40 12.79 19.83
N PRO A 152 10.38 13.66 19.69
CA PRO A 152 10.97 14.26 20.89
C PRO A 152 10.08 15.24 21.61
N ARG A 153 8.99 15.66 20.98
CA ARG A 153 8.12 16.62 21.66
C ARG A 153 7.07 15.98 22.56
N ASP A 154 7.06 14.71 22.63
CA ASP A 154 6.17 13.98 23.54
C ASP A 154 6.74 13.91 24.93
#